data_34e628608031b72fc7991b9a5424046d
#
_entry.id   34e628608031b72fc7991b9a5424046d
#
_cell.length_a   1.000
_cell.length_b   1.000
_cell.length_c   1.000
_cell.angle_alpha   90.00
_cell.angle_beta   90.00
_cell.angle_gamma   90.00
#
_symmetry.space_group_name_H-M   'P 1'
#
loop_
_entity.id
_entity.type
_entity.pdbx_description
1 polymer ?
#
loop_
_entity_poly.entity_id
_entity_poly.type
_entity_poly.pdbx_seq_one_letter_code
_entity_poly.pdbx_strand_id
1 'polypeptide(L)'
;MELRQQIIEVASELFNTKGLKFTLDDICEKMHISKKTIYVHFSCKEDLLLEMTDAAFAAIYQRKKNILNEDLPFYEKLKKVMIILPDKMMNTDFRQLEGIKEKYPQVYERVRYYLEAGWEPVIELLDEGVRKHYLKKVEIPILKTMVASSISSFINDGLLEENDISYADALDSMVNIIINGIKENDYDSFEQ
;
A
#
# COMPACT_ATOMS: atom_id res chain seq x y z
N MET A 1 -6.01 25.44 -0.99
CA MET A 1 -5.36 24.22 -1.56
C MET A 1 -4.92 24.57 -2.96
N GLU A 2 -3.69 24.28 -3.34
CA GLU A 2 -3.20 24.58 -4.69
C GLU A 2 -3.92 23.73 -5.74
N LEU A 3 -4.14 24.28 -6.93
CA LEU A 3 -4.86 23.62 -8.02
C LEU A 3 -4.23 22.25 -8.37
N ARG A 4 -2.89 22.14 -8.31
CA ARG A 4 -2.17 20.89 -8.52
C ARG A 4 -2.66 19.78 -7.56
N GLN A 5 -2.81 20.09 -6.28
CA GLN A 5 -3.30 19.15 -5.27
C GLN A 5 -4.75 18.75 -5.51
N GLN A 6 -5.59 19.69 -5.95
CA GLN A 6 -6.99 19.40 -6.31
C GLN A 6 -7.09 18.46 -7.51
N ILE A 7 -6.21 18.62 -8.50
CA ILE A 7 -6.14 17.70 -9.66
C ILE A 7 -5.78 16.28 -9.19
N ILE A 8 -4.79 16.12 -8.30
CA ILE A 8 -4.40 14.82 -7.75
C ILE A 8 -5.55 14.17 -6.98
N GLU A 9 -6.30 14.94 -6.18
CA GLU A 9 -7.45 14.42 -5.42
C GLU A 9 -8.56 13.92 -6.34
N VAL A 10 -8.94 14.72 -7.34
CA VAL A 10 -9.97 14.35 -8.32
C VAL A 10 -9.51 13.15 -9.16
N ALA A 11 -8.25 13.10 -9.55
CA ALA A 11 -7.68 11.95 -10.25
C ALA A 11 -7.73 10.68 -9.41
N SER A 12 -7.47 10.78 -8.08
CA SER A 12 -7.56 9.65 -7.15
C SER A 12 -9.00 9.14 -7.02
N GLU A 13 -9.99 10.03 -6.97
CA GLU A 13 -11.41 9.65 -6.96
C GLU A 13 -11.82 8.94 -8.27
N LEU A 14 -11.36 9.47 -9.41
CA LEU A 14 -11.61 8.85 -10.72
C LEU A 14 -10.91 7.49 -10.85
N PHE A 15 -9.70 7.37 -10.32
CA PHE A 15 -8.99 6.10 -10.27
C PHE A 15 -9.77 5.04 -9.48
N ASN A 16 -10.34 5.40 -8.33
CA ASN A 16 -11.14 4.48 -7.51
C ASN A 16 -12.39 3.94 -8.24
N THR A 17 -12.91 4.68 -9.23
CA THR A 17 -14.12 4.31 -9.96
C THR A 17 -13.84 3.70 -11.35
N LYS A 18 -12.81 4.17 -12.04
CA LYS A 18 -12.49 3.83 -13.44
C LYS A 18 -11.14 3.09 -13.58
N GLY A 19 -10.38 2.94 -12.49
CA GLY A 19 -9.02 2.41 -12.53
C GLY A 19 -8.12 3.19 -13.48
N LEU A 20 -7.22 2.49 -14.15
CA LEU A 20 -6.33 3.08 -15.15
C LEU A 20 -7.05 3.60 -16.41
N LYS A 21 -8.36 3.36 -16.55
CA LYS A 21 -9.13 3.81 -17.72
C LYS A 21 -9.55 5.28 -17.64
N PHE A 22 -9.47 5.94 -16.47
CA PHE A 22 -9.76 7.36 -16.39
C PHE A 22 -8.84 8.18 -17.32
N THR A 23 -9.30 9.32 -17.79
CA THR A 23 -8.60 10.20 -18.72
C THR A 23 -8.39 11.59 -18.13
N LEU A 24 -7.47 12.38 -18.72
CA LEU A 24 -7.36 13.79 -18.34
C LEU A 24 -8.62 14.59 -18.70
N ASP A 25 -9.42 14.13 -19.68
CA ASP A 25 -10.71 14.73 -20.01
C ASP A 25 -11.75 14.53 -18.91
N ASP A 26 -11.76 13.36 -18.28
CA ASP A 26 -12.64 13.12 -17.12
C ASP A 26 -12.32 14.09 -15.97
N ILE A 27 -11.05 14.43 -15.77
CA ILE A 27 -10.63 15.41 -14.76
C ILE A 27 -11.10 16.81 -15.17
N CYS A 28 -10.90 17.19 -16.44
CA CYS A 28 -11.35 18.48 -16.96
C CYS A 28 -12.85 18.67 -16.75
N GLU A 29 -13.63 17.65 -17.09
CA GLU A 29 -15.09 17.67 -16.92
C GLU A 29 -15.49 17.82 -15.46
N LYS A 30 -14.91 17.00 -14.58
CA LYS A 30 -15.24 16.97 -13.16
C LYS A 30 -14.86 18.27 -12.43
N MET A 31 -13.74 18.90 -12.83
CA MET A 31 -13.24 20.14 -12.23
C MET A 31 -13.71 21.40 -12.93
N HIS A 32 -14.38 21.28 -14.09
CA HIS A 32 -14.74 22.42 -14.96
C HIS A 32 -13.53 23.28 -15.36
N ILE A 33 -12.38 22.63 -15.68
CA ILE A 33 -11.16 23.29 -16.13
C ILE A 33 -10.78 22.85 -17.55
N SER A 34 -9.93 23.65 -18.20
CA SER A 34 -9.45 23.32 -19.55
C SER A 34 -8.31 22.29 -19.52
N LYS A 35 -8.15 21.53 -20.62
CA LYS A 35 -6.94 20.69 -20.84
C LYS A 35 -5.66 21.51 -20.70
N LYS A 36 -5.63 22.73 -21.21
CA LYS A 36 -4.47 23.62 -21.11
C LYS A 36 -4.10 23.84 -19.63
N THR A 37 -5.09 23.97 -18.77
CA THR A 37 -4.89 24.15 -17.33
C THR A 37 -4.22 22.91 -16.71
N ILE A 38 -4.65 21.68 -17.09
CA ILE A 38 -4.00 20.44 -16.63
C ILE A 38 -2.57 20.36 -17.13
N TYR A 39 -2.33 20.64 -18.41
CA TYR A 39 -0.98 20.56 -18.99
C TYR A 39 0.02 21.59 -18.44
N VAL A 40 -0.44 22.64 -17.74
CA VAL A 40 0.44 23.53 -16.97
C VAL A 40 1.05 22.81 -15.75
N HIS A 41 0.33 21.82 -15.20
CA HIS A 41 0.73 21.12 -13.97
C HIS A 41 1.33 19.73 -14.25
N PHE A 42 0.85 19.03 -15.27
CA PHE A 42 1.24 17.65 -15.61
C PHE A 42 1.42 17.54 -17.12
N SER A 43 2.60 17.12 -17.58
CA SER A 43 2.92 17.01 -19.00
C SER A 43 2.16 15.86 -19.68
N CYS A 44 1.82 14.81 -18.92
CA CYS A 44 1.08 13.66 -19.39
C CYS A 44 0.37 12.96 -18.22
N LYS A 45 -0.44 11.95 -18.53
CA LYS A 45 -1.12 11.15 -17.51
C LYS A 45 -0.15 10.37 -16.61
N GLU A 46 0.99 9.93 -17.15
CA GLU A 46 1.99 9.20 -16.37
C GLU A 46 2.59 10.08 -15.28
N ASP A 47 2.88 11.37 -15.55
CA ASP A 47 3.35 12.33 -14.55
C ASP A 47 2.34 12.47 -13.39
N LEU A 48 1.05 12.56 -13.73
CA LEU A 48 -0.02 12.62 -12.74
C LEU A 48 -0.09 11.34 -11.90
N LEU A 49 0.01 10.17 -12.54
CA LEU A 49 0.01 8.87 -11.84
C LEU A 49 1.23 8.72 -10.93
N LEU A 50 2.41 9.21 -11.32
CA LEU A 50 3.60 9.22 -10.46
C LEU A 50 3.37 10.04 -9.20
N GLU A 51 2.82 11.25 -9.33
CA GLU A 51 2.54 12.08 -8.16
C GLU A 51 1.41 11.53 -7.29
N MET A 52 0.38 10.94 -7.88
CA MET A 52 -0.65 10.21 -7.12
C MET A 52 -0.03 9.07 -6.30
N THR A 53 0.93 8.34 -6.90
CA THR A 53 1.67 7.26 -6.22
C THR A 53 2.48 7.81 -5.06
N ASP A 54 3.26 8.87 -5.29
CA ASP A 54 4.08 9.51 -4.26
C ASP A 54 3.21 10.01 -3.08
N ALA A 55 2.09 10.66 -3.38
CA ALA A 55 1.16 11.15 -2.37
C ALA A 55 0.51 10.00 -1.56
N ALA A 56 0.14 8.91 -2.23
CA ALA A 56 -0.45 7.73 -1.58
C ALA A 56 0.54 7.08 -0.61
N PHE A 57 1.78 6.84 -1.04
CA PHE A 57 2.81 6.23 -0.18
C PHE A 57 3.28 7.16 0.94
N ALA A 58 3.32 8.48 0.71
CA ALA A 58 3.57 9.45 1.79
C ALA A 58 2.49 9.38 2.87
N ALA A 59 1.21 9.28 2.48
CA ALA A 59 0.10 9.12 3.42
C ALA A 59 0.18 7.78 4.18
N ILE A 60 0.51 6.67 3.50
CA ILE A 60 0.76 5.36 4.12
C ILE A 60 1.87 5.47 5.17
N TYR A 61 3.00 6.06 4.81
CA TYR A 61 4.14 6.18 5.72
C TYR A 61 3.81 7.04 6.95
N GLN A 62 3.10 8.16 6.75
CA GLN A 62 2.65 9.00 7.86
C GLN A 62 1.66 8.25 8.77
N ARG A 63 0.73 7.48 8.19
CA ARG A 63 -0.22 6.66 8.98
C ARG A 63 0.51 5.58 9.77
N LYS A 64 1.52 4.91 9.20
CA LYS A 64 2.38 3.97 9.94
C LYS A 64 2.99 4.62 11.18
N LYS A 65 3.58 5.81 11.03
CA LYS A 65 4.15 6.56 12.17
C LYS A 65 3.11 6.91 13.23
N ASN A 66 1.90 7.30 12.82
CA ASN A 66 0.84 7.63 13.76
C ASN A 66 0.42 6.39 14.58
N ILE A 67 0.29 5.22 13.93
CA ILE A 67 -0.07 3.96 14.61
C ILE A 67 0.96 3.57 15.68
N LEU A 68 2.25 3.86 15.51
CA LEU A 68 3.26 3.60 16.54
C LEU A 68 2.91 4.27 17.87
N ASN A 69 2.27 5.44 17.82
CA ASN A 69 1.88 6.24 18.99
C ASN A 69 0.45 5.92 19.50
N GLU A 70 -0.30 5.04 18.83
CA GLU A 70 -1.63 4.63 19.27
C GLU A 70 -1.52 3.65 20.46
N ASP A 71 -2.45 3.73 21.40
CA ASP A 71 -2.56 2.76 22.52
C ASP A 71 -3.32 1.52 22.04
N LEU A 72 -2.58 0.61 21.41
CA LEU A 72 -3.11 -0.64 20.85
C LEU A 72 -2.31 -1.84 21.37
N PRO A 73 -2.96 -3.01 21.50
CA PRO A 73 -2.25 -4.26 21.76
C PRO A 73 -1.15 -4.50 20.72
N PHE A 74 0.00 -5.04 21.14
CA PHE A 74 1.20 -5.16 20.29
C PHE A 74 0.92 -5.81 18.94
N TYR A 75 0.26 -6.96 18.91
CA TYR A 75 -0.01 -7.68 17.66
C TYR A 75 -1.00 -6.95 16.75
N GLU A 76 -1.96 -6.25 17.32
CA GLU A 76 -2.88 -5.40 16.55
C GLU A 76 -2.13 -4.21 15.92
N LYS A 77 -1.25 -3.57 16.71
CA LYS A 77 -0.38 -2.49 16.23
C LYS A 77 0.52 -2.99 15.10
N LEU A 78 1.20 -4.12 15.27
CA LEU A 78 2.05 -4.73 14.25
C LEU A 78 1.26 -5.05 12.98
N LYS A 79 0.10 -5.68 13.10
CA LYS A 79 -0.79 -5.96 11.98
C LYS A 79 -1.15 -4.68 11.21
N LYS A 80 -1.63 -3.66 11.92
CA LYS A 80 -2.00 -2.37 11.31
C LYS A 80 -0.84 -1.69 10.60
N VAL A 81 0.38 -1.72 11.15
CA VAL A 81 1.56 -1.11 10.52
C VAL A 81 2.02 -1.88 9.29
N MET A 82 1.84 -3.20 9.27
CA MET A 82 2.18 -4.03 8.11
C MET A 82 1.18 -3.87 6.95
N ILE A 83 -0.12 -3.72 7.26
CA ILE A 83 -1.19 -3.59 6.25
C ILE A 83 -1.80 -2.20 6.35
N ILE A 84 -1.22 -1.21 5.70
CA ILE A 84 -1.90 0.08 5.56
C ILE A 84 -2.32 0.27 4.12
N LEU A 85 -3.63 0.31 3.92
CA LEU A 85 -4.23 0.92 2.75
C LEU A 85 -4.69 2.32 3.15
N PRO A 86 -4.42 3.37 2.36
CA PRO A 86 -5.05 4.67 2.57
C PRO A 86 -6.57 4.51 2.59
N ASP A 87 -7.27 5.24 3.45
CA ASP A 87 -8.74 5.17 3.57
C ASP A 87 -9.44 5.31 2.20
N LYS A 88 -8.89 6.16 1.34
CA LYS A 88 -9.37 6.35 -0.04
C LYS A 88 -9.13 5.15 -0.95
N MET A 89 -8.26 4.21 -0.57
CA MET A 89 -7.93 3.01 -1.33
C MET A 89 -8.52 1.72 -0.72
N MET A 90 -9.17 1.80 0.44
CA MET A 90 -9.79 0.64 1.11
C MET A 90 -10.79 -0.11 0.22
N ASN A 91 -11.49 0.62 -0.64
CA ASN A 91 -12.46 0.08 -1.59
C ASN A 91 -11.95 0.04 -3.03
N THR A 92 -10.64 0.28 -3.25
CA THR A 92 -10.08 0.23 -4.60
C THR A 92 -9.94 -1.22 -5.02
N ASP A 93 -10.54 -1.56 -6.15
CA ASP A 93 -10.28 -2.82 -6.81
C ASP A 93 -8.87 -2.76 -7.45
N PHE A 94 -7.89 -3.34 -6.78
CA PHE A 94 -6.49 -3.31 -7.24
C PHE A 94 -6.26 -4.09 -8.54
N ARG A 95 -7.24 -4.93 -8.98
CA ARG A 95 -7.27 -5.52 -10.33
C ARG A 95 -7.29 -4.43 -11.41
N GLN A 96 -7.73 -3.22 -11.05
CA GLN A 96 -7.67 -2.05 -11.94
C GLN A 96 -6.24 -1.58 -12.23
N LEU A 97 -5.23 -2.09 -11.50
CA LEU A 97 -3.81 -1.90 -11.78
C LEU A 97 -3.26 -2.89 -12.81
N GLU A 98 -4.08 -3.86 -13.25
CA GLU A 98 -3.69 -4.78 -14.32
C GLU A 98 -3.21 -3.99 -15.55
N GLY A 99 -2.07 -4.39 -16.08
CA GLY A 99 -1.43 -3.71 -17.20
C GLY A 99 -0.71 -2.40 -16.85
N ILE A 100 -0.55 -2.05 -15.55
CA ILE A 100 0.24 -0.89 -15.15
C ILE A 100 1.69 -1.03 -15.59
N LYS A 101 2.24 -2.24 -15.51
CA LYS A 101 3.62 -2.55 -15.89
C LYS A 101 3.88 -2.28 -17.38
N GLU A 102 2.92 -2.64 -18.24
CA GLU A 102 3.02 -2.45 -19.69
C GLU A 102 2.73 -1.02 -20.11
N LYS A 103 1.74 -0.38 -19.49
CA LYS A 103 1.25 0.95 -19.91
C LYS A 103 1.99 2.11 -19.27
N TYR A 104 2.44 1.93 -18.04
CA TYR A 104 3.06 2.97 -17.19
C TYR A 104 4.24 2.37 -16.41
N PRO A 105 5.31 1.93 -17.08
CA PRO A 105 6.43 1.23 -16.45
C PRO A 105 7.12 2.05 -15.35
N GLN A 106 7.18 3.38 -15.48
CA GLN A 106 7.77 4.24 -14.46
C GLN A 106 6.93 4.27 -13.18
N VAL A 107 5.60 4.24 -13.31
CA VAL A 107 4.69 4.15 -12.15
C VAL A 107 4.84 2.80 -11.46
N TYR A 108 4.95 1.71 -12.23
CA TYR A 108 5.19 0.37 -11.69
C TYR A 108 6.51 0.30 -10.89
N GLU A 109 7.61 0.83 -11.45
CA GLU A 109 8.90 0.88 -10.75
C GLU A 109 8.85 1.78 -9.50
N ARG A 110 8.07 2.87 -9.53
CA ARG A 110 7.86 3.74 -8.36
C ARG A 110 7.10 3.01 -7.25
N VAL A 111 6.07 2.24 -7.58
CA VAL A 111 5.36 1.38 -6.62
C VAL A 111 6.31 0.35 -6.02
N ARG A 112 7.08 -0.36 -6.84
CA ARG A 112 8.09 -1.32 -6.37
C ARG A 112 9.08 -0.68 -5.39
N TYR A 113 9.62 0.48 -5.74
CA TYR A 113 10.52 1.23 -4.86
C TYR A 113 9.90 1.46 -3.48
N TYR A 114 8.64 1.91 -3.43
CA TYR A 114 7.97 2.17 -2.16
C TYR A 114 7.62 0.90 -1.37
N LEU A 115 7.34 -0.22 -2.03
CA LEU A 115 7.15 -1.51 -1.37
C LEU A 115 8.44 -2.01 -0.68
N GLU A 116 9.60 -1.64 -1.21
CA GLU A 116 10.90 -1.96 -0.62
C GLU A 116 11.38 -0.91 0.41
N ALA A 117 10.92 0.33 0.29
CA ALA A 117 11.22 1.43 1.20
C ALA A 117 10.16 1.56 2.30
N GLY A 118 10.37 2.47 3.27
CA GLY A 118 9.36 2.82 4.28
C GLY A 118 9.06 1.70 5.28
N TRP A 119 10.05 0.83 5.54
CA TRP A 119 9.93 -0.27 6.50
C TRP A 119 10.34 0.11 7.92
N GLU A 120 10.89 1.30 8.14
CA GLU A 120 11.39 1.73 9.44
C GLU A 120 10.36 1.55 10.56
N PRO A 121 9.07 1.95 10.41
CA PRO A 121 8.07 1.74 11.45
C PRO A 121 7.76 0.26 11.73
N VAL A 122 7.85 -0.60 10.72
CA VAL A 122 7.66 -2.06 10.88
C VAL A 122 8.85 -2.66 11.61
N ILE A 123 10.08 -2.28 11.22
CA ILE A 123 11.32 -2.75 11.82
C ILE A 123 11.37 -2.36 13.30
N GLU A 124 10.98 -1.13 13.64
CA GLU A 124 10.91 -0.66 15.03
C GLU A 124 10.01 -1.55 15.90
N LEU A 125 8.84 -1.94 15.40
CA LEU A 125 7.95 -2.86 16.11
C LEU A 125 8.47 -4.29 16.17
N LEU A 126 9.10 -4.78 15.08
CA LEU A 126 9.71 -6.11 15.09
C LEU A 126 10.84 -6.19 16.13
N ASP A 127 11.71 -5.18 16.19
CA ASP A 127 12.78 -5.07 17.18
C ASP A 127 12.23 -4.96 18.61
N GLU A 128 11.16 -4.20 18.82
CA GLU A 128 10.45 -4.13 20.09
C GLU A 128 9.90 -5.51 20.48
N GLY A 129 9.23 -6.20 19.53
CA GLY A 129 8.66 -7.52 19.76
C GLY A 129 9.70 -8.57 20.14
N VAL A 130 10.86 -8.56 19.48
CA VAL A 130 11.98 -9.46 19.82
C VAL A 130 12.52 -9.14 21.21
N ARG A 131 12.73 -7.86 21.55
CA ARG A 131 13.22 -7.45 22.88
C ARG A 131 12.28 -7.81 24.01
N LYS A 132 10.96 -7.81 23.76
CA LYS A 132 9.92 -8.16 24.73
C LYS A 132 9.54 -9.64 24.72
N HIS A 133 10.23 -10.47 23.95
CA HIS A 133 9.91 -11.90 23.76
C HIS A 133 8.47 -12.16 23.25
N TYR A 134 7.92 -11.23 22.47
CA TYR A 134 6.66 -11.43 21.75
C TYR A 134 6.88 -12.09 20.40
N LEU A 135 8.05 -11.86 19.81
CA LEU A 135 8.40 -12.32 18.46
C LEU A 135 9.76 -13.02 18.44
N LYS A 136 9.86 -14.05 17.61
CA LYS A 136 11.14 -14.63 17.19
C LYS A 136 11.90 -13.65 16.30
N LYS A 137 13.23 -13.73 16.30
CA LYS A 137 14.05 -12.97 15.37
C LYS A 137 13.75 -13.40 13.93
N VAL A 138 13.59 -12.43 13.06
CA VAL A 138 13.37 -12.64 11.62
C VAL A 138 14.42 -11.92 10.79
N GLU A 139 14.75 -12.48 9.63
CA GLU A 139 15.64 -11.85 8.66
C GLU A 139 14.84 -10.81 7.86
N ILE A 140 15.03 -9.54 8.18
CA ILE A 140 14.29 -8.41 7.58
C ILE A 140 14.31 -8.42 6.05
N PRO A 141 15.46 -8.68 5.35
CA PRO A 141 15.47 -8.74 3.89
C PRO A 141 14.53 -9.84 3.33
N ILE A 142 14.45 -10.98 4.00
CA ILE A 142 13.57 -12.09 3.60
C ILE A 142 12.11 -11.69 3.78
N LEU A 143 11.75 -11.14 4.94
CA LEU A 143 10.39 -10.68 5.22
C LEU A 143 9.94 -9.61 4.22
N LYS A 144 10.80 -8.62 3.93
CA LYS A 144 10.51 -7.58 2.94
C LYS A 144 10.24 -8.17 1.56
N THR A 145 11.09 -9.11 1.12
CA THR A 145 10.92 -9.78 -0.18
C THR A 145 9.63 -10.58 -0.24
N MET A 146 9.29 -11.33 0.82
CA MET A 146 8.03 -12.09 0.87
C MET A 146 6.82 -11.17 0.73
N VAL A 147 6.77 -10.07 1.50
CA VAL A 147 5.66 -9.11 1.45
C VAL A 147 5.59 -8.43 0.08
N ALA A 148 6.70 -7.89 -0.42
CA ALA A 148 6.72 -7.17 -1.70
C ALA A 148 6.34 -8.09 -2.87
N SER A 149 6.86 -9.33 -2.90
CA SER A 149 6.52 -10.31 -3.95
C SER A 149 5.06 -10.72 -3.88
N SER A 150 4.52 -10.95 -2.68
CA SER A 150 3.10 -11.29 -2.51
C SER A 150 2.19 -10.15 -3.00
N ILE A 151 2.48 -8.91 -2.60
CA ILE A 151 1.72 -7.73 -3.07
C ILE A 151 1.79 -7.60 -4.59
N SER A 152 2.97 -7.79 -5.18
CA SER A 152 3.14 -7.77 -6.63
C SER A 152 2.31 -8.84 -7.33
N SER A 153 2.32 -10.07 -6.81
CA SER A 153 1.52 -11.17 -7.35
C SER A 153 0.01 -10.92 -7.21
N PHE A 154 -0.44 -10.40 -6.07
CA PHE A 154 -1.85 -10.04 -5.87
C PHE A 154 -2.37 -9.00 -6.88
N ILE A 155 -1.49 -8.14 -7.39
CA ILE A 155 -1.86 -7.11 -8.36
C ILE A 155 -1.79 -7.63 -9.81
N ASN A 156 -0.81 -8.49 -10.14
CA ASN A 156 -0.44 -8.74 -11.54
C ASN A 156 -0.77 -10.15 -12.05
N ASP A 157 -0.94 -11.15 -11.18
CA ASP A 157 -0.93 -12.55 -11.62
C ASP A 157 -2.33 -13.17 -11.75
N GLY A 158 -3.41 -12.40 -11.56
CA GLY A 158 -4.79 -12.91 -11.63
C GLY A 158 -5.18 -13.85 -10.47
N LEU A 159 -4.26 -14.14 -9.53
CA LEU A 159 -4.44 -15.07 -8.43
C LEU A 159 -5.71 -14.81 -7.61
N LEU A 160 -5.97 -13.55 -7.30
CA LEU A 160 -7.11 -13.16 -6.47
C LEU A 160 -8.43 -13.33 -7.22
N GLU A 161 -8.43 -13.03 -8.52
CA GLU A 161 -9.60 -13.14 -9.38
C GLU A 161 -9.99 -14.61 -9.60
N GLU A 162 -9.03 -15.46 -9.90
CA GLU A 162 -9.23 -16.91 -10.07
C GLU A 162 -9.79 -17.59 -8.82
N ASN A 163 -9.55 -17.04 -7.63
CA ASN A 163 -9.96 -17.61 -6.35
C ASN A 163 -11.06 -16.81 -5.65
N ASP A 164 -11.62 -15.78 -6.28
CA ASP A 164 -12.66 -14.89 -5.70
C ASP A 164 -12.26 -14.31 -4.32
N ILE A 165 -10.99 -13.90 -4.19
CA ILE A 165 -10.44 -13.32 -2.98
C ILE A 165 -10.32 -11.80 -3.17
N SER A 166 -10.81 -11.00 -2.20
CA SER A 166 -10.58 -9.56 -2.23
C SER A 166 -9.12 -9.24 -1.90
N TYR A 167 -8.61 -8.12 -2.44
CA TYR A 167 -7.25 -7.67 -2.14
C TYR A 167 -7.04 -7.41 -0.64
N ALA A 168 -8.05 -6.86 0.04
CA ALA A 168 -8.00 -6.63 1.48
C ALA A 168 -7.90 -7.94 2.27
N ASP A 169 -8.70 -8.96 1.89
CA ASP A 169 -8.65 -10.28 2.53
C ASP A 169 -7.30 -10.99 2.28
N ALA A 170 -6.74 -10.85 1.07
CA ALA A 170 -5.43 -11.40 0.75
C ALA A 170 -4.32 -10.79 1.61
N LEU A 171 -4.30 -9.45 1.76
CA LEU A 171 -3.35 -8.77 2.63
C LEU A 171 -3.53 -9.18 4.09
N ASP A 172 -4.77 -9.22 4.58
CA ASP A 172 -5.08 -9.61 5.94
C ASP A 172 -4.60 -11.05 6.22
N SER A 173 -4.91 -11.97 5.32
CA SER A 173 -4.48 -13.37 5.40
C SER A 173 -2.96 -13.50 5.38
N MET A 174 -2.28 -12.83 4.45
CA MET A 174 -0.83 -12.83 4.35
C MET A 174 -0.18 -12.38 5.67
N VAL A 175 -0.62 -11.24 6.21
CA VAL A 175 -0.03 -10.70 7.44
C VAL A 175 -0.37 -11.54 8.66
N ASN A 176 -1.56 -12.11 8.73
CA ASN A 176 -1.89 -13.07 9.81
C ASN A 176 -0.99 -14.31 9.77
N ILE A 177 -0.71 -14.86 8.58
CA ILE A 177 0.22 -15.99 8.41
C ILE A 177 1.62 -15.60 8.90
N ILE A 178 2.13 -14.44 8.49
CA ILE A 178 3.45 -13.94 8.88
C ILE A 178 3.51 -13.76 10.40
N ILE A 179 2.57 -13.01 11.00
CA ILE A 179 2.58 -12.73 12.44
C ILE A 179 2.50 -14.03 13.23
N ASN A 180 1.62 -14.97 12.86
CA ASN A 180 1.51 -16.25 13.56
C ASN A 180 2.78 -17.12 13.43
N GLY A 181 3.48 -17.03 12.30
CA GLY A 181 4.76 -17.75 12.10
C GLY A 181 5.92 -17.21 12.93
N ILE A 182 5.90 -15.90 13.22
CA ILE A 182 6.98 -15.24 13.98
C ILE A 182 6.67 -15.01 15.46
N LYS A 183 5.45 -15.31 15.91
CA LYS A 183 5.14 -15.27 17.36
C LYS A 183 6.08 -16.17 18.12
N GLU A 184 6.55 -15.70 19.28
CA GLU A 184 7.17 -16.57 20.27
C GLU A 184 6.09 -17.57 20.75
N ASN A 185 6.41 -18.87 20.76
CA ASN A 185 5.48 -19.86 21.26
C ASN A 185 5.58 -19.89 22.79
N ASP A 186 4.48 -19.74 23.49
CA ASP A 186 4.36 -20.00 24.94
C ASP A 186 4.47 -21.53 25.26
N TYR A 187 5.37 -22.25 24.56
CA TYR A 187 5.52 -23.70 24.77
C TYR A 187 6.28 -24.06 26.04
N ASP A 188 6.92 -23.08 26.72
CA ASP A 188 7.70 -23.34 27.95
C ASP A 188 6.87 -23.22 29.25
N SER A 189 5.55 -23.04 29.20
CA SER A 189 4.70 -22.93 30.42
C SER A 189 4.02 -24.24 30.85
N PHE A 190 4.32 -25.38 30.22
CA PHE A 190 3.74 -26.68 30.58
C PHE A 190 4.72 -27.76 31.12
N GLU A 191 6.00 -27.41 31.33
CA GLU A 191 6.95 -28.27 32.04
C GLU A 191 7.50 -27.57 33.30
N GLN A 192 6.65 -27.39 34.29
CA GLN A 192 7.05 -27.27 35.72
C GLN A 192 6.01 -27.97 36.60
#